data_1f0d533049cb6aaf02f1bc2add629eb1
#
_entry.id   1f0d533049cb6aaf02f1bc2add629eb1
#
_cell.length_a   1.000
_cell.length_b   1.000
_cell.length_c   1.000
_cell.angle_alpha   90.00
_cell.angle_beta   90.00
_cell.angle_gamma   90.00
#
_symmetry.space_group_name_H-M   'P 1'
#
loop_
_entity.id
_entity.type
_entity.pdbx_description
1 polymer ?
#
loop_
_entity_poly.entity_id
_entity_poly.type
_entity_poly.pdbx_seq_one_letter_code
_entity_poly.pdbx_strand_id
1 'polypeptide(L)'
;IMLQFEYLNRKKMGSQQTWFKRIDSFLHDIQSPVPLGIEVRNPAYIDASYFQFLADHDLVPVFLEGYYMPSIVTVYHSLKPPVKHQAVIRLHGPDRQHIEQLTGKKWNRIVAPKDEQLQEIAHMISDLLGKSLRVYLNINNHYEGSAPLSIEKIQALLDTLPG
;
A
#
# COMPACT_ATOMS: atom_id res chain seq x y z
N ILE A 1 -7.97 10.82 -4.83
CA ILE A 1 -7.24 10.47 -6.07
C ILE A 1 -5.93 9.80 -5.69
N MET A 2 -5.51 8.76 -6.43
CA MET A 2 -4.23 8.08 -6.19
C MET A 2 -3.32 8.28 -7.41
N LEU A 3 -2.11 8.81 -7.16
CA LEU A 3 -1.04 8.92 -8.13
C LEU A 3 -0.11 7.72 -7.98
N GLN A 4 -0.01 6.92 -9.02
CA GLN A 4 0.78 5.70 -9.02
C GLN A 4 2.03 5.90 -9.89
N PHE A 5 3.21 5.69 -9.28
CA PHE A 5 4.49 5.75 -9.95
C PHE A 5 5.03 4.35 -10.18
N GLU A 6 5.39 4.04 -11.42
CA GLU A 6 6.15 2.83 -11.75
C GLU A 6 7.56 2.87 -11.14
N TYR A 7 8.32 1.79 -11.28
CA TYR A 7 9.73 1.80 -10.90
C TYR A 7 10.50 2.89 -11.63
N LEU A 8 11.00 3.85 -10.88
CA LEU A 8 11.75 5.01 -11.38
C LEU A 8 13.24 4.74 -11.22
N ASN A 9 13.89 4.25 -12.28
CA ASN A 9 15.33 4.05 -12.29
C ASN A 9 16.09 5.39 -12.35
N ARG A 10 17.41 5.35 -12.10
CA ARG A 10 18.24 6.56 -12.07
C ARG A 10 18.23 7.38 -13.37
N LYS A 11 18.01 6.75 -14.53
CA LYS A 11 17.90 7.46 -15.82
C LYS A 11 16.60 8.27 -15.91
N LYS A 12 15.49 7.75 -15.35
CA LYS A 12 14.19 8.42 -15.38
C LYS A 12 14.08 9.53 -14.33
N MET A 13 14.64 9.34 -13.14
CA MET A 13 14.38 10.25 -12.01
C MET A 13 15.66 10.79 -11.34
N GLY A 14 16.81 10.15 -11.50
CA GLY A 14 18.04 10.56 -10.83
C GLY A 14 18.10 10.12 -9.37
N SER A 15 17.35 10.76 -8.49
CA SER A 15 17.33 10.47 -7.05
C SER A 15 15.94 10.68 -6.44
N GLN A 16 15.77 10.21 -5.20
CA GLN A 16 14.57 10.47 -4.40
C GLN A 16 14.36 11.98 -4.17
N GLN A 17 15.43 12.74 -3.89
CA GLN A 17 15.35 14.19 -3.72
C GLN A 17 14.89 14.90 -5.00
N THR A 18 15.30 14.41 -6.17
CA THR A 18 14.80 14.94 -7.45
C THR A 18 13.31 14.63 -7.61
N TRP A 19 12.87 13.46 -7.17
CA TRP A 19 11.46 13.08 -7.16
C TRP A 19 10.66 13.98 -6.21
N PHE A 20 11.13 14.23 -4.98
CA PHE A 20 10.48 15.14 -4.03
C PHE A 20 10.28 16.53 -4.64
N LYS A 21 11.33 17.13 -5.22
CA LYS A 21 11.23 18.45 -5.87
C LYS A 21 10.20 18.50 -6.98
N ARG A 22 10.08 17.44 -7.78
CA ARG A 22 9.10 17.39 -8.88
C ARG A 22 7.68 17.25 -8.36
N ILE A 23 7.47 16.44 -7.33
CA ILE A 23 6.15 16.30 -6.69
C ILE A 23 5.75 17.62 -6.02
N ASP A 24 6.64 18.27 -5.29
CA ASP A 24 6.40 19.55 -4.66
C ASP A 24 5.95 20.62 -5.69
N SER A 25 6.69 20.76 -6.80
CA SER A 25 6.29 21.65 -7.90
C SER A 25 4.92 21.30 -8.47
N PHE A 26 4.67 20.02 -8.73
CA PHE A 26 3.37 19.56 -9.23
C PHE A 26 2.21 19.88 -8.26
N LEU A 27 2.41 19.66 -6.97
CA LEU A 27 1.40 19.94 -5.94
C LEU A 27 1.08 21.45 -5.86
N HIS A 28 2.11 22.30 -6.00
CA HIS A 28 1.93 23.74 -6.04
C HIS A 28 1.03 24.16 -7.23
N ASP A 29 1.21 23.53 -8.37
CA ASP A 29 0.49 23.88 -9.60
C ASP A 29 -0.98 23.40 -9.60
N ILE A 30 -1.28 22.23 -9.00
CA ILE A 30 -2.62 21.63 -9.12
C ILE A 30 -3.62 22.06 -8.05
N GLN A 31 -3.19 22.47 -6.86
CA GLN A 31 -4.06 22.85 -5.72
C GLN A 31 -5.29 21.93 -5.58
N SER A 32 -5.07 20.61 -5.43
CA SER A 32 -6.15 19.62 -5.46
C SER A 32 -7.17 19.84 -4.33
N PRO A 33 -8.49 19.93 -4.64
CA PRO A 33 -9.52 20.04 -3.62
C PRO A 33 -9.83 18.71 -2.91
N VAL A 34 -9.20 17.61 -3.33
CA VAL A 34 -9.40 16.27 -2.78
C VAL A 34 -8.07 15.66 -2.34
N PRO A 35 -8.07 14.78 -1.32
CA PRO A 35 -6.86 14.10 -0.87
C PRO A 35 -6.16 13.35 -2.00
N LEU A 36 -4.84 13.50 -2.07
CA LEU A 36 -3.98 12.80 -3.03
C LEU A 36 -3.21 11.70 -2.34
N GLY A 37 -3.38 10.46 -2.81
CA GLY A 37 -2.58 9.31 -2.38
C GLY A 37 -1.39 9.10 -3.30
N ILE A 38 -0.24 8.74 -2.72
CA ILE A 38 0.99 8.48 -3.46
C ILE A 38 1.40 7.02 -3.30
N GLU A 39 1.46 6.29 -4.43
CA GLU A 39 2.05 4.97 -4.52
C GLU A 39 3.36 5.04 -5.30
N VAL A 40 4.46 4.60 -4.69
CA VAL A 40 5.74 4.41 -5.39
C VAL A 40 6.14 2.95 -5.43
N ARG A 41 6.72 2.51 -6.54
CA ARG A 41 7.24 1.15 -6.74
C ARG A 41 8.76 1.09 -6.71
N ASN A 42 9.35 1.92 -5.86
CA ASN A 42 10.79 1.99 -5.62
C ASN A 42 11.09 1.58 -4.19
N PRO A 43 11.58 0.35 -3.92
CA PRO A 43 11.91 -0.08 -2.55
C PRO A 43 12.87 0.87 -1.85
N ALA A 44 13.86 1.40 -2.58
CA ALA A 44 14.84 2.34 -2.04
C ALA A 44 14.27 3.73 -1.68
N TYR A 45 13.03 4.03 -2.05
CA TYR A 45 12.36 5.28 -1.67
C TYR A 45 11.50 5.11 -0.42
N ILE A 46 11.26 3.88 0.04
CA ILE A 46 10.44 3.61 1.22
C ILE A 46 11.31 3.75 2.47
N ASP A 47 11.44 4.97 2.95
CA ASP A 47 12.21 5.36 4.14
C ASP A 47 11.49 6.43 4.96
N ALA A 48 12.08 6.83 6.08
CA ALA A 48 11.50 7.85 6.95
C ALA A 48 11.32 9.19 6.24
N SER A 49 12.23 9.56 5.33
CA SER A 49 12.15 10.84 4.60
C SER A 49 10.97 10.87 3.60
N TYR A 50 10.66 9.73 2.99
CA TYR A 50 9.48 9.57 2.13
C TYR A 50 8.18 9.83 2.91
N PHE A 51 8.01 9.15 4.03
CA PHE A 51 6.79 9.31 4.82
C PHE A 51 6.67 10.70 5.46
N GLN A 52 7.79 11.30 5.86
CA GLN A 52 7.80 12.67 6.35
C GLN A 52 7.40 13.65 5.23
N PHE A 53 7.94 13.49 4.03
CA PHE A 53 7.54 14.27 2.86
C PHE A 53 6.03 14.18 2.58
N LEU A 54 5.45 12.96 2.63
CA LEU A 54 4.00 12.80 2.46
C LEU A 54 3.22 13.55 3.55
N ALA A 55 3.64 13.45 4.79
CA ALA A 55 2.98 14.12 5.91
C ALA A 55 3.07 15.65 5.80
N ASP A 56 4.23 16.19 5.42
CA ASP A 56 4.45 17.64 5.27
C ASP A 56 3.54 18.25 4.18
N HIS A 57 3.23 17.48 3.14
CA HIS A 57 2.37 17.91 2.03
C HIS A 57 0.91 17.42 2.14
N ASP A 58 0.51 16.90 3.28
CA ASP A 58 -0.83 16.34 3.53
C ASP A 58 -1.25 15.24 2.52
N LEU A 59 -0.27 14.47 2.05
CA LEU A 59 -0.48 13.38 1.12
C LEU A 59 -0.80 12.07 1.84
N VAL A 60 -1.64 11.26 1.22
CA VAL A 60 -2.05 9.96 1.75
C VAL A 60 -1.02 8.90 1.40
N PRO A 61 -0.41 8.22 2.39
CA PRO A 61 0.48 7.12 2.12
C PRO A 61 -0.28 5.93 1.54
N VAL A 62 0.28 5.34 0.49
CA VAL A 62 -0.19 4.08 -0.09
C VAL A 62 0.82 2.99 0.23
N PHE A 63 0.43 2.07 1.12
CA PHE A 63 1.21 0.90 1.49
C PHE A 63 0.97 -0.21 0.46
N LEU A 64 1.97 -0.52 -0.35
CA LEU A 64 1.89 -1.52 -1.41
C LEU A 64 2.56 -2.82 -0.98
N GLU A 65 1.77 -3.87 -0.80
CA GLU A 65 2.24 -5.23 -0.55
C GLU A 65 2.32 -6.00 -1.86
N GLY A 66 3.47 -6.57 -2.15
CA GLY A 66 3.66 -7.40 -3.32
C GLY A 66 4.76 -6.89 -4.26
N TYR A 67 4.89 -7.54 -5.41
CA TYR A 67 6.02 -7.35 -6.31
C TYR A 67 7.36 -7.57 -5.56
N TYR A 68 8.30 -6.66 -5.72
CA TYR A 68 9.61 -6.62 -5.06
C TYR A 68 9.67 -5.56 -3.94
N MET A 69 8.51 -5.08 -3.49
CA MET A 69 8.43 -4.10 -2.41
C MET A 69 8.67 -4.76 -1.04
N PRO A 70 9.19 -4.02 -0.05
CA PRO A 70 9.30 -4.54 1.31
C PRO A 70 7.91 -4.79 1.90
N SER A 71 7.81 -5.73 2.85
CA SER A 71 6.57 -5.98 3.58
C SER A 71 6.05 -4.70 4.21
N ILE A 72 4.78 -4.37 3.97
CA ILE A 72 4.14 -3.17 4.51
C ILE A 72 4.07 -3.20 6.04
N VAL A 73 3.92 -4.38 6.64
CA VAL A 73 3.93 -4.56 8.10
C VAL A 73 5.30 -4.23 8.67
N THR A 74 6.37 -4.73 8.04
CA THR A 74 7.74 -4.39 8.43
C THR A 74 8.00 -2.89 8.31
N VAL A 75 7.61 -2.26 7.19
CA VAL A 75 7.72 -0.82 6.96
C VAL A 75 6.97 -0.04 8.05
N TYR A 76 5.73 -0.43 8.32
CA TYR A 76 4.88 0.24 9.31
C TYR A 76 5.49 0.22 10.71
N HIS A 77 5.92 -0.95 11.19
CA HIS A 77 6.48 -1.09 12.53
C HIS A 77 7.88 -0.48 12.68
N SER A 78 8.72 -0.59 11.64
CA SER A 78 10.10 -0.10 11.71
C SER A 78 10.21 1.41 11.54
N LEU A 79 9.45 2.00 10.61
CA LEU A 79 9.54 3.43 10.30
C LEU A 79 8.53 4.27 11.07
N LYS A 80 7.46 3.66 11.63
CA LYS A 80 6.38 4.35 12.35
C LYS A 80 5.91 5.60 11.60
N PRO A 81 5.46 5.43 10.33
CA PRO A 81 5.19 6.54 9.44
C PRO A 81 4.15 7.51 10.02
N PRO A 82 4.35 8.83 9.89
CA PRO A 82 3.38 9.82 10.30
C PRO A 82 2.19 9.81 9.32
N VAL A 83 1.10 9.14 9.69
CA VAL A 83 -0.16 9.14 8.94
C VAL A 83 -1.12 10.12 9.58
N LYS A 84 -1.65 11.10 8.83
CA LYS A 84 -2.48 12.17 9.40
C LYS A 84 -3.97 11.84 9.46
N HIS A 85 -4.59 11.48 8.35
CA HIS A 85 -6.05 11.35 8.26
C HIS A 85 -6.49 9.99 7.75
N GLN A 86 -5.76 9.45 6.80
CA GLN A 86 -6.12 8.21 6.13
C GLN A 86 -4.91 7.51 5.52
N ALA A 87 -5.04 6.21 5.30
CA ALA A 87 -4.07 5.39 4.61
C ALA A 87 -4.75 4.53 3.55
N VAL A 88 -4.02 4.20 2.50
CA VAL A 88 -4.44 3.19 1.51
C VAL A 88 -3.51 2.00 1.63
N ILE A 89 -4.07 0.81 1.70
CA ILE A 89 -3.34 -0.46 1.67
C ILE A 89 -3.71 -1.18 0.39
N ARG A 90 -2.71 -1.64 -0.36
CA ARG A 90 -2.93 -2.37 -1.60
C ARG A 90 -2.18 -3.70 -1.60
N LEU A 91 -2.92 -4.80 -1.70
CA LEU A 91 -2.39 -6.16 -1.71
C LEU A 91 -2.39 -6.69 -3.13
N HIS A 92 -1.20 -6.82 -3.73
CA HIS A 92 -1.04 -7.19 -5.14
C HIS A 92 -0.50 -8.60 -5.37
N GLY A 93 0.19 -9.19 -4.43
CA GLY A 93 0.88 -10.46 -4.62
C GLY A 93 2.21 -10.33 -5.40
N PRO A 94 3.13 -11.29 -5.22
CA PRO A 94 4.49 -11.20 -5.74
C PRO A 94 4.61 -11.61 -7.22
N ASP A 95 3.79 -12.57 -7.67
CA ASP A 95 3.91 -13.17 -9.01
C ASP A 95 2.54 -13.32 -9.68
N ARG A 96 2.25 -12.36 -10.55
CA ARG A 96 1.01 -12.33 -11.33
C ARG A 96 0.88 -13.55 -12.23
N GLN A 97 1.94 -13.92 -12.96
CA GLN A 97 1.88 -14.98 -13.96
C GLN A 97 1.62 -16.33 -13.32
N HIS A 98 2.28 -16.61 -12.21
CA HIS A 98 2.11 -17.83 -11.45
C HIS A 98 0.66 -17.99 -10.96
N ILE A 99 0.10 -16.94 -10.37
CA ILE A 99 -1.31 -16.97 -9.90
C ILE A 99 -2.28 -17.12 -11.07
N GLU A 100 -2.07 -16.47 -12.21
CA GLU A 100 -2.88 -16.66 -13.41
C GLU A 100 -2.83 -18.10 -13.93
N GLN A 101 -1.68 -18.77 -13.87
CA GLN A 101 -1.55 -20.18 -14.23
C GLN A 101 -2.30 -21.09 -13.27
N LEU A 102 -2.13 -20.91 -11.95
CA LEU A 102 -2.79 -21.72 -10.92
C LEU A 102 -4.33 -21.59 -10.97
N THR A 103 -4.83 -20.39 -11.22
CA THR A 103 -6.28 -20.14 -11.26
C THR A 103 -6.91 -20.42 -12.61
N GLY A 104 -6.13 -20.50 -13.70
CA GLY A 104 -6.65 -20.48 -15.06
C GLY A 104 -7.44 -19.20 -15.35
N LYS A 105 -7.09 -18.09 -14.67
CA LYS A 105 -7.80 -16.80 -14.67
C LYS A 105 -9.26 -16.88 -14.16
N LYS A 106 -9.58 -17.91 -13.38
CA LYS A 106 -10.84 -18.05 -12.65
C LYS A 106 -10.61 -17.64 -11.20
N TRP A 107 -11.07 -16.44 -10.83
CA TRP A 107 -10.80 -15.80 -9.55
C TRP A 107 -11.81 -16.18 -8.46
N ASN A 108 -12.12 -17.48 -8.35
CA ASN A 108 -13.16 -18.01 -7.48
C ASN A 108 -12.66 -18.93 -6.36
N ARG A 109 -11.35 -19.01 -6.17
CA ARG A 109 -10.72 -19.79 -5.09
C ARG A 109 -9.39 -19.22 -4.67
N ILE A 110 -9.02 -19.46 -3.42
CA ILE A 110 -7.69 -19.22 -2.91
C ILE A 110 -6.75 -20.32 -3.42
N VAL A 111 -5.64 -19.94 -4.05
CA VAL A 111 -4.64 -20.87 -4.62
C VAL A 111 -3.26 -20.68 -3.99
N ALA A 112 -3.02 -19.54 -3.36
CA ALA A 112 -1.78 -19.19 -2.67
C ALA A 112 -2.10 -18.52 -1.33
N PRO A 113 -2.58 -19.28 -0.31
CA PRO A 113 -3.03 -18.72 0.96
C PRO A 113 -1.90 -17.96 1.68
N LYS A 114 -2.24 -16.83 2.30
CA LYS A 114 -1.33 -15.93 3.03
C LYS A 114 -1.92 -15.56 4.40
N ASP A 115 -2.40 -16.58 5.11
CA ASP A 115 -3.17 -16.37 6.34
C ASP A 115 -2.38 -15.62 7.42
N GLU A 116 -1.11 -15.96 7.63
CA GLU A 116 -0.23 -15.27 8.59
C GLU A 116 -0.04 -13.80 8.20
N GLN A 117 0.25 -13.53 6.93
CA GLN A 117 0.43 -12.17 6.43
C GLN A 117 -0.88 -11.36 6.53
N LEU A 118 -2.04 -11.96 6.23
CA LEU A 118 -3.33 -11.31 6.40
C LEU A 118 -3.62 -10.98 7.86
N GLN A 119 -3.23 -11.85 8.79
CA GLN A 119 -3.36 -11.59 10.22
C GLN A 119 -2.49 -10.40 10.66
N GLU A 120 -1.23 -10.35 10.25
CA GLU A 120 -0.35 -9.20 10.53
C GLU A 120 -0.89 -7.89 9.95
N ILE A 121 -1.42 -7.94 8.72
CA ILE A 121 -2.05 -6.77 8.07
C ILE A 121 -3.33 -6.37 8.80
N ALA A 122 -4.15 -7.31 9.29
CA ALA A 122 -5.32 -6.99 10.08
C ALA A 122 -4.95 -6.26 11.38
N HIS A 123 -3.89 -6.69 12.07
CA HIS A 123 -3.37 -5.97 13.25
C HIS A 123 -2.88 -4.57 12.90
N MET A 124 -2.16 -4.39 11.78
CA MET A 124 -1.75 -3.07 11.30
C MET A 124 -2.97 -2.16 11.02
N ILE A 125 -4.02 -2.70 10.40
CA ILE A 125 -5.28 -1.97 10.13
C ILE A 125 -5.95 -1.58 11.45
N SER A 126 -6.10 -2.50 12.40
CA SER A 126 -6.68 -2.24 13.72
C SER A 126 -5.92 -1.12 14.46
N ASP A 127 -4.58 -1.13 14.44
CA ASP A 127 -3.77 -0.07 15.03
C ASP A 127 -3.99 1.30 14.35
N LEU A 128 -4.13 1.33 13.02
CA LEU A 128 -4.45 2.56 12.29
C LEU A 128 -5.87 3.08 12.64
N LEU A 129 -6.85 2.19 12.73
CA LEU A 129 -8.22 2.53 13.11
C LEU A 129 -8.28 3.03 14.56
N GLY A 130 -7.55 2.40 15.50
CA GLY A 130 -7.42 2.83 16.88
C GLY A 130 -6.82 4.23 17.04
N LYS A 131 -6.07 4.71 16.04
CA LYS A 131 -5.57 6.10 15.94
C LYS A 131 -6.58 7.06 15.28
N SER A 132 -7.83 6.63 15.10
CA SER A 132 -8.90 7.38 14.42
C SER A 132 -8.58 7.71 12.95
N LEU A 133 -7.78 6.90 12.29
CA LEU A 133 -7.45 7.05 10.88
C LEU A 133 -8.44 6.26 10.02
N ARG A 134 -8.74 6.78 8.83
CA ARG A 134 -9.52 6.06 7.83
C ARG A 134 -8.59 5.15 7.00
N VAL A 135 -8.96 3.90 6.84
CA VAL A 135 -8.18 2.94 6.05
C VAL A 135 -8.97 2.46 4.84
N TYR A 136 -8.37 2.54 3.67
CA TYR A 136 -8.90 1.96 2.44
C TYR A 136 -8.04 0.75 2.05
N LEU A 137 -8.65 -0.43 2.05
CA LEU A 137 -8.00 -1.67 1.65
C LEU A 137 -8.42 -2.09 0.25
N ASN A 138 -7.45 -2.28 -0.64
CA ASN A 138 -7.66 -2.77 -1.99
C ASN A 138 -6.90 -4.08 -2.18
N ILE A 139 -7.61 -5.16 -2.47
CA ILE A 139 -7.02 -6.48 -2.72
C ILE A 139 -7.14 -6.84 -4.20
N ASN A 140 -6.03 -7.27 -4.80
CA ASN A 140 -6.00 -7.77 -6.15
C ASN A 140 -6.18 -9.30 -6.15
N ASN A 141 -6.84 -9.84 -7.18
CA ASN A 141 -6.97 -11.30 -7.35
C ASN A 141 -5.62 -12.04 -7.34
N HIS A 142 -4.56 -11.39 -7.79
CA HIS A 142 -3.21 -11.98 -7.79
C HIS A 142 -2.57 -12.11 -6.39
N TYR A 143 -3.20 -11.58 -5.34
CA TYR A 143 -2.68 -11.70 -3.99
C TYR A 143 -2.73 -13.14 -3.47
N GLU A 144 -3.91 -13.80 -3.52
CA GLU A 144 -4.12 -15.18 -3.10
C GLU A 144 -4.86 -16.03 -4.16
N GLY A 145 -5.39 -15.43 -5.24
CA GLY A 145 -6.19 -16.10 -6.27
C GLY A 145 -7.65 -15.63 -6.35
N SER A 146 -8.18 -14.99 -5.32
CA SER A 146 -9.54 -14.44 -5.28
C SER A 146 -9.62 -13.26 -4.33
N ALA A 147 -9.75 -12.05 -4.86
CA ALA A 147 -9.89 -10.85 -4.05
C ALA A 147 -11.15 -10.87 -3.15
N PRO A 148 -12.34 -11.31 -3.62
CA PRO A 148 -13.50 -11.41 -2.74
C PRO A 148 -13.26 -12.31 -1.53
N LEU A 149 -12.70 -13.50 -1.71
CA LEU A 149 -12.42 -14.43 -0.61
C LEU A 149 -11.34 -13.88 0.33
N SER A 150 -10.32 -13.20 -0.18
CA SER A 150 -9.32 -12.53 0.67
C SER A 150 -9.93 -11.38 1.46
N ILE A 151 -10.91 -10.65 0.91
CA ILE A 151 -11.66 -9.60 1.62
C ILE A 151 -12.49 -10.21 2.76
N GLU A 152 -13.21 -11.32 2.52
CA GLU A 152 -13.97 -12.04 3.54
C GLU A 152 -13.05 -12.51 4.68
N LYS A 153 -11.86 -13.07 4.36
CA LYS A 153 -10.88 -13.50 5.36
C LYS A 153 -10.41 -12.35 6.26
N ILE A 154 -10.00 -11.24 5.65
CA ILE A 154 -9.47 -10.11 6.43
C ILE A 154 -10.57 -9.41 7.24
N GLN A 155 -11.80 -9.36 6.71
CA GLN A 155 -12.93 -8.83 7.47
C GLN A 155 -13.20 -9.68 8.71
N ALA A 156 -13.24 -11.00 8.57
CA ALA A 156 -13.40 -11.91 9.70
C ALA A 156 -12.30 -11.75 10.76
N LEU A 157 -11.05 -11.51 10.33
CA LEU A 157 -9.95 -11.22 11.25
C LEU A 157 -10.17 -9.89 11.99
N LEU A 158 -10.55 -8.83 11.29
CA LEU A 158 -10.81 -7.51 11.88
C LEU A 158 -11.95 -7.55 12.88
N ASP A 159 -13.00 -8.34 12.62
CA ASP A 159 -14.16 -8.48 13.53
C ASP A 159 -13.78 -9.14 14.87
N THR A 160 -12.64 -9.84 14.94
CA THR A 160 -12.12 -10.45 16.18
C THR A 160 -11.16 -9.54 16.96
N LEU A 161 -10.67 -8.47 16.34
CA LEU A 161 -9.73 -7.55 16.96
C LEU A 161 -10.47 -6.44 17.73
N PRO A 162 -9.88 -5.94 18.83
CA PRO A 162 -10.44 -4.79 19.51
C PRO A 162 -10.45 -3.56 18.60
N GLY A 163 -11.60 -2.88 18.55
CA GLY A 163 -11.76 -1.63 17.83
C GLY A 163 -11.11 -0.44 18.54
#